data_f88fe2b5403d6c8bdc70412d4505a47f
#
_entry.id   f88fe2b5403d6c8bdc70412d4505a47f
#
_cell.length_a   1.000
_cell.length_b   1.000
_cell.length_c   1.000
_cell.angle_alpha   90.00
_cell.angle_beta   90.00
_cell.angle_gamma   90.00
#
_symmetry.space_group_name_H-M   'P 1'
#
loop_
_entity.id
_entity.type
_entity.pdbx_description
1 polymer ?
#
loop_
_entity_poly.entity_id
_entity_poly.type
_entity_poly.pdbx_seq_one_letter_code
_entity_poly.pdbx_strand_id
1 'polypeptide(L)'
;MTDIALLIHTCDNYSKFWTGMLFSLDFNWDFDKVPVYWASEEISIHEYSFTCRDYTYKPNENIRQILTGKTDKNGFSTRMINALKKIDTKWVIYMQEDMWLLSKIDSELISKLLLFSETIKLDSLKIHTKLGYYDKYKLENTEYFIDNIRLQKYSDGDNFLHSHNATIWNREYLINHLMEGEDPWNNEIEGSKRMSSKPHNHYHYNTHWYSQPGVCEKGDYSRDFYTLAPIFDDRMEHKLKFNF
;
A
#
# COMPACT_ATOMS: atom_id res chain seq x y z
N MET A 1 -14.79 -5.29 15.03
CA MET A 1 -14.19 -5.32 13.68
C MET A 1 -13.34 -4.08 13.54
N THR A 2 -12.13 -4.21 13.05
CA THR A 2 -11.28 -3.06 12.73
C THR A 2 -11.88 -2.32 11.54
N ASP A 3 -12.11 -1.02 11.66
CA ASP A 3 -12.68 -0.19 10.60
C ASP A 3 -11.61 0.22 9.56
N ILE A 4 -10.72 -0.74 9.23
CA ILE A 4 -9.63 -0.59 8.27
C ILE A 4 -9.46 -1.85 7.42
N ALA A 5 -9.08 -1.66 6.16
CA ALA A 5 -8.69 -2.73 5.23
C ALA A 5 -7.35 -2.41 4.56
N LEU A 6 -6.64 -3.42 4.08
CA LEU A 6 -5.52 -3.26 3.16
C LEU A 6 -6.04 -3.34 1.73
N LEU A 7 -5.72 -2.36 0.90
CA LEU A 7 -5.93 -2.37 -0.55
C LEU A 7 -4.60 -2.49 -1.27
N ILE A 8 -4.40 -3.58 -1.97
CA ILE A 8 -3.34 -3.71 -2.98
C ILE A 8 -3.93 -3.33 -4.33
N HIS A 9 -3.49 -2.21 -4.88
CA HIS A 9 -3.94 -1.73 -6.19
C HIS A 9 -2.86 -1.97 -7.23
N THR A 10 -3.18 -2.75 -8.25
CA THR A 10 -2.24 -3.22 -9.27
C THR A 10 -2.85 -3.20 -10.67
N CYS A 11 -2.06 -3.54 -11.67
CA CYS A 11 -2.54 -3.85 -13.02
C CYS A 11 -1.92 -5.15 -13.52
N ASP A 12 -2.53 -5.75 -14.54
CA ASP A 12 -2.14 -7.07 -15.04
C ASP A 12 -0.72 -7.10 -15.62
N ASN A 13 -0.25 -5.98 -16.18
CA ASN A 13 1.12 -5.82 -16.69
C ASN A 13 2.19 -5.94 -15.60
N TYR A 14 1.83 -5.76 -14.33
CA TYR A 14 2.71 -5.86 -13.18
C TYR A 14 2.59 -7.20 -12.44
N SER A 15 1.88 -8.17 -13.03
CA SER A 15 1.67 -9.50 -12.42
C SER A 15 2.97 -10.24 -12.09
N LYS A 16 4.08 -9.93 -12.75
CA LYS A 16 5.40 -10.48 -12.41
C LYS A 16 5.87 -10.15 -10.98
N PHE A 17 5.35 -9.07 -10.37
CA PHE A 17 5.67 -8.69 -8.99
C PHE A 17 4.70 -9.29 -7.96
N TRP A 18 3.57 -9.85 -8.41
CA TRP A 18 2.51 -10.35 -7.52
C TRP A 18 2.98 -11.47 -6.61
N THR A 19 3.79 -12.39 -7.15
CA THR A 19 4.31 -13.52 -6.37
C THR A 19 5.01 -13.07 -5.10
N GLY A 20 5.93 -12.13 -5.18
CA GLY A 20 6.66 -11.63 -4.02
C GLY A 20 5.76 -10.86 -3.05
N MET A 21 4.82 -10.06 -3.57
CA MET A 21 3.85 -9.37 -2.72
C MET A 21 2.96 -10.34 -1.96
N LEU A 22 2.36 -11.31 -2.65
CA LEU A 22 1.50 -12.32 -2.05
C LEU A 22 2.24 -13.15 -1.00
N PHE A 23 3.45 -13.55 -1.33
CA PHE A 23 4.31 -14.29 -0.42
C PHE A 23 4.68 -13.45 0.82
N SER A 24 4.98 -12.17 0.63
CA SER A 24 5.26 -11.24 1.73
C SER A 24 4.05 -11.04 2.65
N LEU A 25 2.84 -11.03 2.09
CA LEU A 25 1.58 -10.97 2.83
C LEU A 25 1.39 -12.22 3.70
N ASP A 26 1.61 -13.41 3.16
CA ASP A 26 1.44 -14.68 3.88
C ASP A 26 2.33 -14.78 5.13
N PHE A 27 3.50 -14.14 5.11
CA PHE A 27 4.42 -14.15 6.25
C PHE A 27 4.20 -13.01 7.24
N ASN A 28 3.74 -11.88 6.73
CA ASN A 28 3.82 -10.63 7.48
C ASN A 28 2.47 -10.01 7.80
N TRP A 29 1.36 -10.52 7.22
CA TRP A 29 0.04 -9.94 7.40
C TRP A 29 -0.88 -10.80 8.26
N ASP A 30 -1.70 -10.17 9.08
CA ASP A 30 -2.72 -10.81 9.91
C ASP A 30 -4.09 -10.68 9.22
N PHE A 31 -4.40 -11.69 8.39
CA PHE A 31 -5.64 -11.71 7.60
C PHE A 31 -6.91 -11.80 8.46
N ASP A 32 -6.80 -12.31 9.69
CA ASP A 32 -7.95 -12.44 10.60
C ASP A 32 -8.34 -11.09 11.20
N LYS A 33 -7.39 -10.17 11.30
CA LYS A 33 -7.61 -8.87 11.92
C LYS A 33 -7.87 -7.76 10.92
N VAL A 34 -7.16 -7.76 9.78
CA VAL A 34 -7.26 -6.71 8.77
C VAL A 34 -7.50 -7.34 7.41
N PRO A 35 -8.71 -7.21 6.84
CA PRO A 35 -9.05 -7.79 5.55
C PRO A 35 -8.20 -7.21 4.43
N VAL A 36 -7.82 -8.04 3.47
CA VAL A 36 -7.04 -7.68 2.30
C VAL A 36 -7.93 -7.67 1.06
N TYR A 37 -7.89 -6.57 0.31
CA TYR A 37 -8.51 -6.43 -0.99
C TYR A 37 -7.43 -6.34 -2.05
N TRP A 38 -7.56 -7.18 -3.09
CA TRP A 38 -6.67 -7.19 -4.24
C TRP A 38 -7.40 -6.64 -5.45
N ALA A 39 -7.01 -5.46 -5.92
CA ALA A 39 -7.62 -4.80 -7.06
C ALA A 39 -6.71 -4.91 -8.29
N SER A 40 -7.10 -5.75 -9.26
CA SER A 40 -6.45 -5.94 -10.56
C SER A 40 -7.41 -5.64 -11.70
N GLU A 41 -6.92 -5.69 -12.94
CA GLU A 41 -7.74 -5.38 -14.11
C GLU A 41 -8.66 -6.55 -14.48
N GLU A 42 -8.12 -7.61 -15.07
CA GLU A 42 -8.87 -8.77 -15.59
C GLU A 42 -8.39 -10.08 -14.97
N ILE A 43 -7.11 -10.16 -14.57
CA ILE A 43 -6.56 -11.37 -13.97
C ILE A 43 -7.05 -11.51 -12.54
N SER A 44 -7.79 -12.58 -12.25
CA SER A 44 -8.19 -12.92 -10.89
C SER A 44 -7.03 -13.44 -10.08
N ILE A 45 -6.87 -12.91 -8.85
CA ILE A 45 -5.86 -13.42 -7.92
C ILE A 45 -6.10 -14.88 -7.52
N HIS A 46 -7.35 -15.34 -7.52
CA HIS A 46 -7.70 -16.72 -7.19
C HIS A 46 -7.38 -17.73 -8.32
N GLU A 47 -7.24 -17.24 -9.55
CA GLU A 47 -6.76 -18.01 -10.69
C GLU A 47 -5.24 -17.90 -10.85
N TYR A 48 -4.62 -16.96 -10.13
CA TYR A 48 -3.19 -16.78 -10.15
C TYR A 48 -2.50 -17.89 -9.37
N SER A 49 -1.57 -18.56 -10.02
CA SER A 49 -0.70 -19.53 -9.38
C SER A 49 0.68 -19.44 -10.02
N PHE A 50 1.70 -19.71 -9.25
CA PHE A 50 3.01 -19.90 -9.83
C PHE A 50 3.66 -21.17 -9.29
N THR A 51 4.44 -21.82 -10.12
CA THR A 51 5.15 -23.03 -9.78
C THR A 51 6.64 -22.71 -9.65
N CYS A 52 7.20 -23.04 -8.48
CA CYS A 52 8.63 -22.98 -8.23
C CYS A 52 9.11 -24.41 -7.94
N ARG A 53 9.96 -24.95 -8.82
CA ARG A 53 10.40 -26.36 -8.76
C ARG A 53 9.19 -27.30 -8.74
N ASP A 54 9.03 -28.07 -7.65
CA ASP A 54 7.96 -29.07 -7.49
C ASP A 54 6.74 -28.54 -6.73
N TYR A 55 6.70 -27.25 -6.41
CA TYR A 55 5.63 -26.63 -5.61
C TYR A 55 4.84 -25.62 -6.40
N THR A 56 3.52 -25.71 -6.28
CA THR A 56 2.60 -24.68 -6.80
C THR A 56 2.09 -23.83 -5.65
N TYR A 57 2.43 -22.54 -5.68
CA TYR A 57 1.90 -21.56 -4.74
C TYR A 57 0.53 -21.09 -5.20
N LYS A 58 -0.38 -20.96 -4.25
CA LYS A 58 -1.68 -20.30 -4.43
C LYS A 58 -1.86 -19.17 -3.42
N PRO A 59 -2.45 -18.06 -3.83
CA PRO A 59 -2.76 -16.96 -2.92
C PRO A 59 -3.67 -17.39 -1.77
N ASN A 60 -3.55 -16.70 -0.64
CA ASN A 60 -4.40 -16.92 0.52
C ASN A 60 -5.88 -16.69 0.15
N GLU A 61 -6.74 -17.63 0.52
CA GLU A 61 -8.18 -17.60 0.21
C GLU A 61 -8.93 -16.42 0.89
N ASN A 62 -8.36 -15.84 1.96
CA ASN A 62 -8.93 -14.68 2.64
C ASN A 62 -8.69 -13.36 1.88
N ILE A 63 -7.94 -13.37 0.78
CA ILE A 63 -7.79 -12.18 -0.07
C ILE A 63 -9.08 -11.98 -0.87
N ARG A 64 -9.69 -10.81 -0.73
CA ARG A 64 -10.93 -10.42 -1.43
C ARG A 64 -10.58 -9.80 -2.77
N GLN A 65 -11.01 -10.44 -3.86
CA GLN A 65 -10.76 -9.95 -5.22
C GLN A 65 -11.67 -8.79 -5.60
N ILE A 66 -11.10 -7.77 -6.23
CA ILE A 66 -11.80 -6.70 -6.95
C ILE A 66 -11.29 -6.65 -8.38
N LEU A 67 -12.09 -7.07 -9.35
CA LEU A 67 -11.80 -6.83 -10.76
C LEU A 67 -12.32 -5.44 -11.14
N THR A 68 -11.43 -4.62 -11.67
CA THR A 68 -11.71 -3.21 -12.02
C THR A 68 -11.95 -2.99 -13.51
N GLY A 69 -11.65 -4.01 -14.32
CA GLY A 69 -11.66 -3.95 -15.76
C GLY A 69 -10.40 -3.29 -16.34
N LYS A 70 -10.07 -3.68 -17.57
CA LYS A 70 -8.93 -3.11 -18.29
C LYS A 70 -9.25 -1.71 -18.76
N THR A 71 -8.30 -0.82 -18.58
CA THR A 71 -8.36 0.56 -19.09
C THR A 71 -7.05 0.89 -19.79
N ASP A 72 -7.00 2.01 -20.48
CA ASP A 72 -5.74 2.58 -20.95
C ASP A 72 -4.91 3.14 -19.76
N LYS A 73 -3.75 3.70 -20.06
CA LYS A 73 -2.87 4.29 -19.05
C LYS A 73 -3.54 5.39 -18.19
N ASN A 74 -4.54 6.07 -18.75
CA ASN A 74 -5.26 7.15 -18.07
C ASN A 74 -6.35 6.60 -17.12
N GLY A 75 -6.64 5.32 -17.16
CA GLY A 75 -7.64 4.70 -16.29
C GLY A 75 -7.15 4.33 -14.91
N PHE A 76 -5.91 4.65 -14.54
CA PHE A 76 -5.35 4.28 -13.23
C PHE A 76 -6.19 4.77 -12.06
N SER A 77 -6.48 6.08 -12.03
CA SER A 77 -7.29 6.68 -10.95
C SER A 77 -8.74 6.20 -10.99
N THR A 78 -9.31 5.97 -12.16
CA THR A 78 -10.66 5.41 -12.31
C THR A 78 -10.75 4.01 -11.70
N ARG A 79 -9.76 3.14 -11.93
CA ARG A 79 -9.69 1.82 -11.31
C ARG A 79 -9.55 1.91 -9.79
N MET A 80 -8.72 2.83 -9.30
CA MET A 80 -8.54 3.08 -7.88
C MET A 80 -9.84 3.52 -7.21
N ILE A 81 -10.57 4.48 -7.81
CA ILE A 81 -11.88 4.94 -7.33
C ILE A 81 -12.87 3.76 -7.28
N ASN A 82 -12.93 2.95 -8.35
CA ASN A 82 -13.82 1.80 -8.43
C ASN A 82 -13.49 0.73 -7.38
N ALA A 83 -12.21 0.52 -7.09
CA ALA A 83 -11.78 -0.39 -6.02
C ALA A 83 -12.20 0.16 -4.64
N LEU A 84 -11.90 1.42 -4.36
CA LEU A 84 -12.24 2.07 -3.08
C LEU A 84 -13.74 2.07 -2.81
N LYS A 85 -14.59 2.25 -3.82
CA LYS A 85 -16.06 2.21 -3.70
C LYS A 85 -16.60 0.83 -3.33
N LYS A 86 -15.83 -0.25 -3.55
CA LYS A 86 -16.21 -1.63 -3.18
C LYS A 86 -15.75 -2.05 -1.78
N ILE A 87 -14.98 -1.20 -1.10
CA ILE A 87 -14.50 -1.40 0.27
C ILE A 87 -15.45 -0.67 1.21
N ASP A 88 -15.88 -1.33 2.28
CA ASP A 88 -16.87 -0.81 3.22
C ASP A 88 -16.28 -0.25 4.53
N THR A 89 -14.95 -0.37 4.73
CA THR A 89 -14.28 0.21 5.89
C THR A 89 -14.06 1.73 5.74
N LYS A 90 -14.02 2.43 6.85
CA LYS A 90 -13.75 3.88 6.88
C LYS A 90 -12.33 4.23 6.48
N TRP A 91 -11.38 3.36 6.87
CA TRP A 91 -9.96 3.54 6.61
C TRP A 91 -9.45 2.48 5.63
N VAL A 92 -8.47 2.86 4.85
CA VAL A 92 -7.77 1.95 3.94
C VAL A 92 -6.26 2.16 4.02
N ILE A 93 -5.51 1.08 4.21
CA ILE A 93 -4.07 1.07 3.94
C ILE A 93 -3.93 0.82 2.44
N TYR A 94 -3.46 1.82 1.71
CA TYR A 94 -3.19 1.70 0.29
C TYR A 94 -1.76 1.31 0.05
N MET A 95 -1.54 0.30 -0.80
CA MET A 95 -0.22 -0.14 -1.27
C MET A 95 -0.29 -0.58 -2.73
N GLN A 96 0.85 -0.59 -3.40
CA GLN A 96 1.04 -1.21 -4.71
C GLN A 96 1.74 -2.57 -4.57
N GLU A 97 1.66 -3.40 -5.60
CA GLU A 97 2.18 -4.77 -5.65
C GLU A 97 3.71 -4.88 -5.56
N ASP A 98 4.42 -3.78 -5.76
CA ASP A 98 5.88 -3.72 -5.69
C ASP A 98 6.41 -3.33 -4.29
N MET A 99 5.53 -3.09 -3.35
CA MET A 99 5.86 -2.75 -1.96
C MET A 99 5.83 -3.99 -1.06
N TRP A 100 6.78 -4.91 -1.27
CA TRP A 100 6.82 -6.17 -0.52
C TRP A 100 7.06 -5.94 0.96
N LEU A 101 6.29 -6.62 1.80
CA LEU A 101 6.42 -6.51 3.25
C LEU A 101 7.70 -7.18 3.74
N LEU A 102 8.51 -6.46 4.51
CA LEU A 102 9.81 -6.91 5.01
C LEU A 102 9.74 -7.51 6.42
N SER A 103 8.73 -7.12 7.18
CA SER A 103 8.56 -7.54 8.56
C SER A 103 7.09 -7.75 8.87
N LYS A 104 6.82 -8.53 9.93
CA LYS A 104 5.47 -8.74 10.42
C LYS A 104 4.83 -7.40 10.81
N ILE A 105 3.65 -7.17 10.29
CA ILE A 105 2.86 -5.99 10.62
C ILE A 105 2.22 -6.22 11.99
N ASP A 106 2.53 -5.32 12.91
CA ASP A 106 1.94 -5.34 14.24
C ASP A 106 0.51 -4.79 14.19
N SER A 107 -0.46 -5.68 14.40
CA SER A 107 -1.89 -5.30 14.43
C SER A 107 -2.24 -4.40 15.63
N GLU A 108 -1.47 -4.45 16.72
CA GLU A 108 -1.64 -3.52 17.84
C GLU A 108 -1.21 -2.12 17.42
N LEU A 109 -0.08 -2.00 16.71
CA LEU A 109 0.36 -0.71 16.16
C LEU A 109 -0.65 -0.15 15.16
N ILE A 110 -1.23 -0.98 14.26
CA ILE A 110 -2.32 -0.53 13.38
C ILE A 110 -3.49 0.04 14.21
N SER A 111 -3.86 -0.62 15.30
CA SER A 111 -4.94 -0.15 16.17
C SER A 111 -4.62 1.20 16.83
N LYS A 112 -3.38 1.42 17.27
CA LYS A 112 -2.92 2.70 17.82
C LYS A 112 -2.93 3.81 16.75
N LEU A 113 -2.46 3.50 15.54
CA LEU A 113 -2.46 4.44 14.41
C LEU A 113 -3.89 4.85 14.03
N LEU A 114 -4.85 3.90 14.05
CA LEU A 114 -6.25 4.19 13.81
C LEU A 114 -6.87 5.06 14.90
N LEU A 115 -6.65 4.74 16.17
CA LEU A 115 -7.16 5.53 17.27
C LEU A 115 -6.65 6.97 17.19
N PHE A 116 -5.38 7.15 16.86
CA PHE A 116 -4.82 8.47 16.62
C PHE A 116 -5.50 9.17 15.44
N SER A 117 -5.66 8.44 14.31
CA SER A 117 -6.31 8.97 13.10
C SER A 117 -7.73 9.46 13.36
N GLU A 118 -8.49 8.72 14.17
CA GLU A 118 -9.83 9.13 14.60
C GLU A 118 -9.82 10.35 15.51
N THR A 119 -8.91 10.37 16.50
CA THR A 119 -8.83 11.41 17.52
C THR A 119 -8.57 12.79 16.92
N ILE A 120 -7.66 12.87 15.96
CA ILE A 120 -7.27 14.15 15.34
C ILE A 120 -7.92 14.34 13.95
N LYS A 121 -8.82 13.46 13.55
CA LYS A 121 -9.55 13.49 12.26
C LYS A 121 -8.59 13.60 11.08
N LEU A 122 -7.68 12.63 10.96
CA LEU A 122 -6.72 12.59 9.86
C LEU A 122 -7.41 12.46 8.50
N ASP A 123 -6.79 13.06 7.49
CA ASP A 123 -7.05 12.81 6.09
C ASP A 123 -6.20 11.63 5.61
N SER A 124 -4.92 11.62 5.99
CA SER A 124 -4.03 10.49 5.75
C SER A 124 -2.86 10.41 6.74
N LEU A 125 -2.31 9.21 6.86
CA LEU A 125 -1.07 8.93 7.57
C LEU A 125 -0.16 8.09 6.69
N LYS A 126 0.91 8.68 6.17
CA LYS A 126 1.92 7.92 5.42
C LYS A 126 2.76 7.08 6.36
N ILE A 127 2.92 5.82 6.03
CA ILE A 127 3.60 4.81 6.83
C ILE A 127 4.82 4.28 6.09
N HIS A 128 5.84 5.10 5.91
CA HIS A 128 7.04 4.71 5.19
C HIS A 128 8.31 5.19 5.88
N THR A 129 9.43 4.59 5.51
CA THR A 129 10.75 5.01 5.99
C THR A 129 11.16 6.33 5.38
N LYS A 130 11.69 7.22 6.22
CA LYS A 130 12.36 8.44 5.76
C LYS A 130 13.80 8.09 5.36
N LEU A 131 14.01 7.45 4.20
CA LEU A 131 15.34 7.23 3.64
C LEU A 131 15.66 8.36 2.65
N GLY A 132 16.84 8.93 2.76
CA GLY A 132 17.60 9.90 1.95
C GLY A 132 17.05 10.58 0.68
N TYR A 133 16.05 10.01 0.03
CA TYR A 133 15.34 10.61 -1.10
C TYR A 133 14.31 11.67 -0.70
N TYR A 134 14.02 11.78 0.59
CA TYR A 134 12.87 12.52 1.11
C TYR A 134 13.18 13.88 1.73
N ASP A 135 14.34 14.46 1.47
CA ASP A 135 14.62 15.88 1.73
C ASP A 135 13.66 16.82 0.97
N LYS A 136 12.82 16.25 0.09
CA LYS A 136 11.81 16.96 -0.67
C LYS A 136 10.50 17.20 0.11
N TYR A 137 10.23 16.41 1.16
CA TYR A 137 9.04 16.61 1.98
C TYR A 137 9.24 17.71 2.99
N LYS A 138 8.30 18.63 3.03
CA LYS A 138 8.25 19.68 4.04
C LYS A 138 7.49 19.15 5.25
N LEU A 139 8.20 18.49 6.17
CA LEU A 139 7.63 17.88 7.37
C LEU A 139 7.94 18.74 8.61
N GLU A 140 6.92 19.01 9.39
CA GLU A 140 7.00 19.69 10.68
C GLU A 140 6.84 18.70 11.82
N ASN A 141 7.69 18.82 12.85
CA ASN A 141 7.58 18.00 14.04
C ASN A 141 6.34 18.39 14.84
N THR A 142 5.60 17.39 15.30
CA THR A 142 4.45 17.59 16.19
C THR A 142 4.77 17.15 17.62
N GLU A 143 3.85 17.42 18.55
CA GLU A 143 3.88 16.90 19.92
C GLU A 143 3.42 15.44 20.04
N TYR A 144 2.91 14.86 18.96
CA TYR A 144 2.33 13.51 18.98
C TYR A 144 3.38 12.40 18.82
N PHE A 145 3.21 11.34 19.61
CA PHE A 145 4.05 10.16 19.57
C PHE A 145 3.19 8.90 19.61
N ILE A 146 3.62 7.89 18.86
CA ILE A 146 3.09 6.52 18.93
C ILE A 146 4.31 5.59 19.06
N ASP A 147 4.34 4.76 20.12
CA ASP A 147 5.46 3.84 20.43
C ASP A 147 6.84 4.52 20.36
N ASN A 148 6.98 5.70 20.96
CA ASN A 148 8.18 6.55 20.97
C ASN A 148 8.61 7.11 19.60
N ILE A 149 7.83 6.89 18.55
CA ILE A 149 8.08 7.50 17.24
C ILE A 149 7.25 8.77 17.14
N ARG A 150 7.93 9.90 16.88
CA ARG A 150 7.26 11.18 16.70
C ARG A 150 6.57 11.21 15.34
N LEU A 151 5.31 11.64 15.34
CA LEU A 151 4.59 11.94 14.09
C LEU A 151 5.02 13.31 13.57
N GLN A 152 5.07 13.40 12.24
CA GLN A 152 5.36 14.66 11.55
C GLN A 152 4.16 15.04 10.70
N LYS A 153 3.86 16.34 10.63
CA LYS A 153 2.78 16.87 9.79
C LYS A 153 3.37 17.39 8.48
N TYR A 154 2.69 17.15 7.37
CA TYR A 154 3.03 17.78 6.10
C TYR A 154 2.65 19.26 6.14
N SER A 155 3.59 20.13 5.73
CA SER A 155 3.34 21.57 5.62
C SER A 155 2.41 21.87 4.45
N ASP A 156 1.72 23.00 4.52
CA ASP A 156 0.92 23.50 3.42
C ASP A 156 1.78 23.71 2.17
N GLY A 157 1.26 23.29 1.01
CA GLY A 157 1.96 23.38 -0.27
C GLY A 157 3.04 22.33 -0.50
N ASP A 158 3.06 21.23 0.27
CA ASP A 158 3.87 20.06 -0.06
C ASP A 158 3.35 19.41 -1.36
N ASN A 159 4.28 19.09 -2.27
CA ASN A 159 3.95 18.53 -3.58
C ASN A 159 3.63 17.01 -3.53
N PHE A 160 3.75 16.40 -2.35
CA PHE A 160 3.60 14.95 -2.15
C PHE A 160 2.53 14.59 -1.12
N LEU A 161 1.51 15.43 -0.94
CA LEU A 161 0.37 15.10 -0.08
C LEU A 161 -0.34 13.85 -0.58
N HIS A 162 -0.50 13.72 -1.90
CA HIS A 162 -0.89 12.49 -2.56
C HIS A 162 0.36 11.80 -3.12
N SER A 163 0.57 10.54 -2.77
CA SER A 163 1.58 9.69 -3.38
C SER A 163 1.16 8.23 -3.28
N HIS A 164 1.68 7.41 -4.18
CA HIS A 164 1.35 5.98 -4.21
C HIS A 164 2.17 5.14 -3.23
N ASN A 165 2.88 5.77 -2.29
CA ASN A 165 3.52 5.09 -1.17
C ASN A 165 2.47 4.55 -0.17
N ALA A 166 2.88 3.55 0.64
CA ALA A 166 2.02 2.98 1.65
C ALA A 166 1.46 4.07 2.60
N THR A 167 0.15 4.16 2.65
CA THR A 167 -0.55 5.24 3.34
C THR A 167 -1.88 4.75 3.92
N ILE A 168 -2.14 5.06 5.18
CA ILE A 168 -3.48 4.94 5.77
C ILE A 168 -4.28 6.17 5.34
N TRP A 169 -5.35 5.95 4.61
CA TRP A 169 -6.25 6.99 4.13
C TRP A 169 -7.60 6.94 4.81
N ASN A 170 -8.18 8.09 5.14
CA ASN A 170 -9.61 8.18 5.22
C ASN A 170 -10.17 7.91 3.81
N ARG A 171 -10.92 6.81 3.67
CA ARG A 171 -11.34 6.31 2.35
C ARG A 171 -12.20 7.32 1.58
N GLU A 172 -13.14 7.97 2.25
CA GLU A 172 -14.01 8.97 1.61
C GLU A 172 -13.22 10.22 1.21
N TYR A 173 -12.30 10.68 2.08
CA TYR A 173 -11.42 11.77 1.73
C TYR A 173 -10.63 11.46 0.47
N LEU A 174 -10.04 10.27 0.39
CA LEU A 174 -9.27 9.85 -0.79
C LEU A 174 -10.15 9.85 -2.04
N ILE A 175 -11.33 9.20 -2.02
CA ILE A 175 -12.26 9.17 -3.16
C ILE A 175 -12.62 10.58 -3.63
N ASN A 176 -12.88 11.51 -2.70
CA ASN A 176 -13.28 12.88 -3.01
C ASN A 176 -12.16 13.74 -3.63
N HIS A 177 -10.91 13.31 -3.54
CA HIS A 177 -9.75 14.02 -4.11
C HIS A 177 -9.14 13.33 -5.33
N LEU A 178 -9.54 12.10 -5.63
CA LEU A 178 -9.21 11.43 -6.87
C LEU A 178 -10.05 12.00 -8.02
N MET A 179 -9.48 12.07 -9.21
CA MET A 179 -10.16 12.44 -10.43
C MET A 179 -10.05 11.30 -11.44
N GLU A 180 -11.17 10.90 -12.05
CA GLU A 180 -11.18 9.88 -13.08
C GLU A 180 -10.33 10.29 -14.30
N GLY A 181 -9.74 9.33 -14.97
CA GLY A 181 -8.99 9.56 -16.21
C GLY A 181 -7.54 10.04 -16.00
N GLU A 182 -7.02 9.99 -14.79
CA GLU A 182 -5.60 10.32 -14.53
C GLU A 182 -4.73 9.06 -14.59
N ASP A 183 -3.55 9.19 -15.22
CA ASP A 183 -2.46 8.23 -15.10
C ASP A 183 -1.81 8.33 -13.70
N PRO A 184 -0.92 7.39 -13.29
CA PRO A 184 -0.32 7.42 -11.96
C PRO A 184 0.40 8.72 -11.63
N TRP A 185 1.15 9.29 -12.58
CA TRP A 185 1.95 10.50 -12.35
C TRP A 185 1.08 11.75 -12.21
N ASN A 186 0.11 11.91 -13.12
CA ASN A 186 -0.85 13.01 -13.03
C ASN A 186 -1.68 12.91 -11.77
N ASN A 187 -2.04 11.69 -11.35
CA ASN A 187 -2.79 11.47 -10.14
C ASN A 187 -2.02 11.92 -8.89
N GLU A 188 -0.71 11.65 -8.78
CA GLU A 188 0.12 12.17 -7.68
C GLU A 188 0.26 13.70 -7.70
N ILE A 189 0.60 14.26 -8.87
CA ILE A 189 0.88 15.69 -9.00
C ILE A 189 -0.40 16.52 -8.81
N GLU A 190 -1.44 16.23 -9.58
CA GLU A 190 -2.67 17.01 -9.53
C GLU A 190 -3.49 16.68 -8.26
N GLY A 191 -3.43 15.43 -7.78
CA GLY A 191 -3.99 15.04 -6.49
C GLY A 191 -3.38 15.84 -5.34
N SER A 192 -2.05 15.97 -5.30
CA SER A 192 -1.37 16.78 -4.28
C SER A 192 -1.79 18.25 -4.34
N LYS A 193 -1.92 18.83 -5.54
CA LYS A 193 -2.42 20.22 -5.71
C LYS A 193 -3.85 20.38 -5.20
N ARG A 194 -4.74 19.43 -5.50
CA ARG A 194 -6.13 19.44 -5.00
C ARG A 194 -6.18 19.37 -3.49
N MET A 195 -5.36 18.53 -2.87
CA MET A 195 -5.29 18.37 -1.42
C MET A 195 -4.67 19.61 -0.74
N SER A 196 -3.62 20.19 -1.31
CA SER A 196 -2.96 21.39 -0.76
C SER A 196 -3.77 22.67 -0.90
N SER A 197 -4.82 22.68 -1.71
CA SER A 197 -5.68 23.86 -1.92
C SER A 197 -6.63 24.15 -0.75
N LYS A 198 -6.70 23.26 0.25
CA LYS A 198 -7.59 23.34 1.41
C LYS A 198 -6.79 23.02 2.69
N PRO A 199 -7.28 23.44 3.87
CA PRO A 199 -6.74 22.94 5.13
C PRO A 199 -6.76 21.41 5.16
N HIS A 200 -5.66 20.81 5.56
CA HIS A 200 -5.50 19.36 5.54
C HIS A 200 -4.82 18.81 6.80
N ASN A 201 -5.05 17.53 7.07
CA ASN A 201 -4.48 16.77 8.18
C ASN A 201 -3.71 15.55 7.66
N HIS A 202 -2.64 15.79 6.89
CA HIS A 202 -1.73 14.74 6.41
C HIS A 202 -0.53 14.60 7.33
N TYR A 203 -0.26 13.38 7.77
CA TYR A 203 0.82 13.07 8.68
C TYR A 203 1.74 11.98 8.14
N HIS A 204 2.89 11.86 8.77
CA HIS A 204 3.89 10.85 8.47
C HIS A 204 4.29 10.12 9.76
N TYR A 205 4.33 8.79 9.67
CA TYR A 205 4.83 7.88 10.67
C TYR A 205 5.98 7.06 10.09
N ASN A 206 7.18 7.19 10.66
CA ASN A 206 8.36 6.52 10.15
C ASN A 206 8.35 5.04 10.53
N THR A 207 8.37 4.15 9.51
CA THR A 207 8.36 2.69 9.69
C THR A 207 9.14 1.98 8.58
N HIS A 208 9.51 0.73 8.84
CA HIS A 208 10.25 -0.14 7.92
C HIS A 208 9.45 -1.39 7.51
N TRP A 209 8.13 -1.27 7.39
CA TRP A 209 7.27 -2.42 7.13
C TRP A 209 7.43 -3.04 5.74
N TYR A 210 7.86 -2.27 4.75
CA TYR A 210 7.92 -2.71 3.36
C TYR A 210 9.18 -2.21 2.64
N SER A 211 9.45 -2.81 1.47
CA SER A 211 10.53 -2.39 0.59
C SER A 211 10.29 -0.98 0.06
N GLN A 212 11.31 -0.16 0.10
CA GLN A 212 11.27 1.19 -0.42
C GLN A 212 12.62 1.53 -1.05
N PRO A 213 12.61 2.00 -2.29
CA PRO A 213 11.51 2.58 -3.09
C PRO A 213 10.51 1.61 -3.70
N GLY A 214 10.67 0.30 -3.53
CA GLY A 214 9.87 -0.75 -4.14
C GLY A 214 10.71 -1.66 -5.01
N VAL A 215 10.20 -2.84 -5.35
CA VAL A 215 10.91 -3.83 -6.18
C VAL A 215 10.78 -3.56 -7.68
N CYS A 216 10.01 -2.53 -8.06
CA CYS A 216 9.79 -2.09 -9.43
C CYS A 216 10.40 -0.71 -9.67
N GLU A 217 11.10 -0.55 -10.78
CA GLU A 217 11.54 0.75 -11.29
C GLU A 217 11.24 0.82 -12.79
N LYS A 218 10.37 1.79 -13.17
CA LYS A 218 9.98 2.01 -14.58
C LYS A 218 9.42 0.76 -15.28
N GLY A 219 8.72 -0.09 -14.54
CA GLY A 219 8.10 -1.30 -15.08
C GLY A 219 9.04 -2.51 -15.14
N ASP A 220 10.26 -2.41 -14.66
CA ASP A 220 11.20 -3.51 -14.58
C ASP A 220 11.68 -3.73 -13.13
N TYR A 221 12.45 -4.81 -12.90
CA TYR A 221 12.98 -5.10 -11.58
C TYR A 221 13.97 -4.04 -11.12
N SER A 222 13.75 -3.50 -9.93
CA SER A 222 14.66 -2.56 -9.30
C SER A 222 15.88 -3.24 -8.68
N ARG A 223 16.85 -2.45 -8.21
CA ARG A 223 17.97 -2.97 -7.42
C ARG A 223 17.49 -3.71 -6.17
N ASP A 224 16.43 -3.23 -5.53
CA ASP A 224 15.89 -3.83 -4.30
C ASP A 224 15.29 -5.21 -4.56
N PHE A 225 14.71 -5.45 -5.74
CA PHE A 225 14.27 -6.79 -6.14
C PHE A 225 15.43 -7.81 -6.05
N TYR A 226 16.58 -7.50 -6.64
CA TYR A 226 17.74 -8.42 -6.66
C TYR A 226 18.32 -8.68 -5.27
N THR A 227 18.08 -7.77 -4.33
CA THR A 227 18.47 -7.95 -2.92
C THR A 227 17.46 -8.80 -2.14
N LEU A 228 16.17 -8.63 -2.41
CA LEU A 228 15.08 -9.25 -1.65
C LEU A 228 14.65 -10.61 -2.21
N ALA A 229 14.67 -10.80 -3.52
CA ALA A 229 14.25 -12.04 -4.14
C ALA A 229 14.94 -13.30 -3.57
N PRO A 230 16.27 -13.33 -3.36
CA PRO A 230 16.91 -14.48 -2.75
C PRO A 230 16.44 -14.78 -1.32
N ILE A 231 16.12 -13.74 -0.54
CA ILE A 231 15.60 -13.89 0.83
C ILE A 231 14.20 -14.50 0.79
N PHE A 232 13.37 -14.05 -0.13
CA PHE A 232 12.02 -14.60 -0.32
C PHE A 232 12.06 -16.03 -0.86
N ASP A 233 12.96 -16.33 -1.79
CA ASP A 233 13.14 -17.68 -2.32
C ASP A 233 13.54 -18.67 -1.22
N ASP A 234 14.48 -18.31 -0.36
CA ASP A 234 14.90 -19.14 0.77
C ASP A 234 13.76 -19.36 1.78
N ARG A 235 13.03 -18.31 2.13
CA ARG A 235 11.86 -18.41 3.02
C ARG A 235 10.74 -19.26 2.41
N MET A 236 10.50 -19.10 1.10
CA MET A 236 9.50 -19.88 0.38
C MET A 236 9.84 -21.36 0.36
N GLU A 237 11.09 -21.73 0.09
CA GLU A 237 11.56 -23.10 0.15
C GLU A 237 11.38 -23.69 1.56
N HIS A 238 11.68 -22.90 2.60
CA HIS A 238 11.53 -23.35 3.99
C HIS A 238 10.06 -23.60 4.33
N LYS A 239 9.14 -22.67 3.98
CA LYS A 239 7.70 -22.80 4.21
C LYS A 239 7.13 -24.02 3.48
N LEU A 240 7.50 -24.19 2.21
CA LEU A 240 7.01 -25.29 1.37
C LEU A 240 7.52 -26.65 1.83
N LYS A 241 8.73 -26.73 2.40
CA LYS A 241 9.30 -28.00 2.90
C LYS A 241 8.76 -28.43 4.26
N PHE A 242 8.38 -27.49 5.13
CA PHE A 242 8.11 -27.78 6.55
C PHE A 242 6.66 -27.54 6.99
N ASN A 243 5.74 -27.12 6.10
CA ASN A 243 4.29 -26.98 6.37
C ASN A 243 4.01 -26.27 7.72
N PHE A 244 4.54 -25.06 7.92
CA PHE A 244 4.21 -24.23 9.08
C PHE A 244 2.96 -23.39 8.86
#